data_d487bbc797dece450ce98850e1ce17e8
#
_entry.id   d487bbc797dece450ce98850e1ce17e8
#
_cell.length_a   1.000
_cell.length_b   1.000
_cell.length_c   1.000
_cell.angle_alpha   90.00
_cell.angle_beta   90.00
_cell.angle_gamma   90.00
#
_symmetry.space_group_name_H-M   'P 1'
#
loop_
_entity.id
_entity.type
_entity.pdbx_description
1 polymer ?
#
loop_
_entity_poly.entity_id
_entity_poly.type
_entity_poly.pdbx_seq_one_letter_code
_entity_poly.pdbx_strand_id
1 'polypeptide(L)'
;MNPLIFKEDRPLDLIAVGRLCVDLNANETQRPMEETKTFTKYVGGSPANIAIGASRLGLQTGFIGKVSDDQMGRFITGYLKDNKINTDQIHIDCTGAVTGLAFTEIKSPEDCSILMYRDNVADLNLDPTEVSEDYIKQSKALLISGTALAKSPSREAVFLALEYAHKHDVVVFFDVDYRPYTWQSEAETAVYYNLAAEKSDVIIGTREEFDMMEKLLNYEQSNDQVTAERWFSH
;
A
#
# COMPACT_ATOMS: atom_id res chain seq x y z
N MET A 1 -15.24 -1.86 22.18
CA MET A 1 -15.01 -1.36 20.80
C MET A 1 -16.00 -0.25 20.51
N ASN A 2 -15.53 0.93 20.17
CA ASN A 2 -16.41 1.97 19.63
C ASN A 2 -16.75 1.57 18.17
N PRO A 3 -18.00 1.76 17.72
CA PRO A 3 -18.33 1.50 16.33
C PRO A 3 -17.56 2.45 15.42
N LEU A 4 -17.06 1.95 14.28
CA LEU A 4 -16.50 2.80 13.24
C LEU A 4 -17.62 3.71 12.69
N ILE A 5 -17.37 5.01 12.66
CA ILE A 5 -18.35 5.99 12.18
C ILE A 5 -17.83 6.62 10.90
N PHE A 6 -18.51 6.35 9.79
CA PHE A 6 -18.19 6.95 8.49
C PHE A 6 -19.01 8.22 8.29
N LYS A 7 -18.39 9.27 7.78
CA LYS A 7 -19.04 10.54 7.43
C LYS A 7 -19.75 10.39 6.08
N GLU A 8 -21.07 10.23 6.08
CA GLU A 8 -21.88 9.91 4.89
C GLU A 8 -21.91 11.03 3.82
N ASP A 9 -21.62 12.26 4.20
CA ASP A 9 -21.62 13.43 3.32
C ASP A 9 -20.37 13.59 2.44
N ARG A 10 -19.42 12.64 2.50
CA ARG A 10 -18.16 12.70 1.76
C ARG A 10 -18.28 12.03 0.40
N PRO A 11 -17.73 12.67 -0.68
CA PRO A 11 -17.87 12.17 -2.05
C PRO A 11 -17.02 10.93 -2.34
N LEU A 12 -15.91 10.70 -1.60
CA LEU A 12 -15.07 9.53 -1.76
C LEU A 12 -15.31 8.55 -0.61
N ASP A 13 -15.51 7.29 -0.93
CA ASP A 13 -15.65 6.23 0.06
C ASP A 13 -14.29 5.81 0.61
N LEU A 14 -13.26 5.77 -0.25
CA LEU A 14 -11.92 5.34 0.11
C LEU A 14 -10.87 6.12 -0.67
N ILE A 15 -9.85 6.61 0.02
CA ILE A 15 -8.58 7.03 -0.57
C ILE A 15 -7.50 6.01 -0.17
N ALA A 16 -6.78 5.47 -1.13
CA ALA A 16 -5.61 4.64 -0.87
C ALA A 16 -4.31 5.43 -1.07
N VAL A 17 -3.33 5.21 -0.20
CA VAL A 17 -2.01 5.85 -0.26
C VAL A 17 -0.92 4.80 -0.33
N GLY A 18 -0.01 4.93 -1.29
CA GLY A 18 1.19 4.10 -1.28
C GLY A 18 1.65 3.58 -2.63
N ARG A 19 2.08 2.33 -2.64
CA ARG A 19 2.80 1.72 -3.75
C ARG A 19 2.00 1.63 -5.04
N LEU A 20 2.65 2.09 -6.12
CA LEU A 20 2.25 1.92 -7.51
C LEU A 20 3.39 1.24 -8.27
N CYS A 21 3.15 0.07 -8.81
CA CYS A 21 4.14 -0.67 -9.60
C CYS A 21 3.48 -1.40 -10.78
N VAL A 22 4.28 -2.04 -11.60
CA VAL A 22 3.80 -2.89 -12.69
C VAL A 22 4.15 -4.33 -12.39
N ASP A 23 3.12 -5.18 -12.38
CA ASP A 23 3.29 -6.62 -12.28
C ASP A 23 3.32 -7.22 -13.69
N LEU A 24 4.35 -8.02 -13.95
CA LEU A 24 4.58 -8.75 -15.19
C LEU A 24 4.44 -10.24 -14.88
N ASN A 25 3.24 -10.77 -15.10
CA ASN A 25 2.95 -12.16 -14.81
C ASN A 25 3.28 -13.04 -16.02
N ALA A 26 4.06 -14.09 -15.80
CA ALA A 26 4.38 -15.07 -16.84
C ALA A 26 3.11 -15.67 -17.44
N ASN A 27 3.03 -15.72 -18.77
CA ASN A 27 1.94 -16.40 -19.44
C ASN A 27 2.16 -17.91 -19.51
N GLU A 28 3.43 -18.30 -19.53
CA GLU A 28 3.82 -19.71 -19.47
C GLU A 28 3.91 -20.16 -18.00
N THR A 29 3.16 -21.19 -17.68
CA THR A 29 3.19 -21.84 -16.34
C THR A 29 4.04 -23.10 -16.35
N GLN A 30 4.38 -23.61 -15.17
CA GLN A 30 5.14 -24.84 -14.96
C GLN A 30 6.55 -24.80 -15.56
N ARG A 31 7.18 -23.62 -15.55
CA ARG A 31 8.58 -23.43 -15.94
C ARG A 31 9.21 -22.26 -15.17
N PRO A 32 10.53 -22.27 -15.02
CA PRO A 32 11.25 -21.22 -14.34
C PRO A 32 11.29 -19.92 -15.17
N MET A 33 11.59 -18.81 -14.51
CA MET A 33 11.59 -17.46 -15.10
C MET A 33 12.52 -17.35 -16.31
N GLU A 34 13.70 -17.98 -16.26
CA GLU A 34 14.69 -17.97 -17.33
C GLU A 34 14.23 -18.63 -18.64
N GLU A 35 13.18 -19.42 -18.58
CA GLU A 35 12.56 -20.06 -19.76
C GLU A 35 11.28 -19.33 -20.20
N THR A 36 10.81 -18.36 -19.43
CA THR A 36 9.61 -17.56 -19.74
C THR A 36 9.92 -16.59 -20.89
N LYS A 37 9.03 -16.53 -21.87
CA LYS A 37 9.20 -15.69 -23.06
C LYS A 37 8.20 -14.55 -23.13
N THR A 38 7.03 -14.70 -22.51
CA THR A 38 5.94 -13.72 -22.60
C THR A 38 5.35 -13.40 -21.25
N PHE A 39 4.96 -12.14 -21.06
CA PHE A 39 4.38 -11.64 -19.83
C PHE A 39 3.13 -10.82 -20.12
N THR A 40 2.14 -10.92 -19.26
CA THR A 40 1.01 -9.99 -19.25
C THR A 40 1.23 -8.94 -18.16
N LYS A 41 1.02 -7.69 -18.56
CA LYS A 41 1.23 -6.52 -17.70
C LYS A 41 -0.04 -6.16 -16.93
N TYR A 42 0.11 -5.94 -15.62
CA TYR A 42 -0.95 -5.48 -14.71
C TYR A 42 -0.44 -4.31 -13.86
N VAL A 43 -1.37 -3.54 -13.30
CA VAL A 43 -1.03 -2.62 -12.21
C VAL A 43 -0.88 -3.43 -10.93
N GLY A 44 0.22 -3.22 -10.23
CA GLY A 44 0.56 -3.85 -8.97
C GLY A 44 0.68 -2.85 -7.82
N GLY A 45 0.85 -3.40 -6.63
CA GLY A 45 0.86 -2.69 -5.36
C GLY A 45 -0.43 -2.97 -4.57
N SER A 46 -0.32 -3.40 -3.31
CA SER A 46 -1.47 -3.71 -2.47
C SER A 46 -2.49 -2.56 -2.43
N PRO A 47 -2.11 -1.30 -2.14
CA PRO A 47 -3.07 -0.20 -2.10
C PRO A 47 -3.75 0.06 -3.46
N ALA A 48 -3.03 -0.12 -4.57
CA ALA A 48 -3.62 0.01 -5.90
C ALA A 48 -4.65 -1.09 -6.19
N ASN A 49 -4.32 -2.34 -5.84
CA ASN A 49 -5.22 -3.47 -6.02
C ASN A 49 -6.48 -3.32 -5.16
N ILE A 50 -6.36 -2.83 -3.93
CA ILE A 50 -7.49 -2.55 -3.04
C ILE A 50 -8.37 -1.43 -3.61
N ALA A 51 -7.79 -0.32 -4.07
CA ALA A 51 -8.54 0.78 -4.68
C ALA A 51 -9.28 0.33 -5.95
N ILE A 52 -8.64 -0.48 -6.81
CA ILE A 52 -9.24 -1.05 -8.01
C ILE A 52 -10.39 -2.00 -7.64
N GLY A 53 -10.17 -2.89 -6.68
CA GLY A 53 -11.19 -3.82 -6.18
C GLY A 53 -12.39 -3.08 -5.60
N ALA A 54 -12.18 -2.09 -4.75
CA ALA A 54 -13.22 -1.26 -4.16
C ALA A 54 -14.04 -0.52 -5.23
N SER A 55 -13.36 0.09 -6.21
CA SER A 55 -14.04 0.76 -7.33
C SER A 55 -14.91 -0.20 -8.16
N ARG A 56 -14.41 -1.39 -8.44
CA ARG A 56 -15.18 -2.44 -9.16
C ARG A 56 -16.40 -2.93 -8.38
N LEU A 57 -16.37 -2.84 -7.05
CA LEU A 57 -17.51 -3.12 -6.16
C LEU A 57 -18.47 -1.93 -6.03
N GLY A 58 -18.19 -0.82 -6.70
CA GLY A 58 -19.09 0.35 -6.78
C GLY A 58 -18.74 1.49 -5.83
N LEU A 59 -17.64 1.41 -5.06
CA LEU A 59 -17.21 2.50 -4.19
C LEU A 59 -16.55 3.62 -5.01
N GLN A 60 -16.72 4.85 -4.54
CA GLN A 60 -16.01 6.01 -5.08
C GLN A 60 -14.62 6.06 -4.47
N THR A 61 -13.60 5.76 -5.27
CA THR A 61 -12.22 5.63 -4.78
C THR A 61 -11.30 6.70 -5.34
N GLY A 62 -10.31 7.08 -4.55
CA GLY A 62 -9.22 7.95 -4.93
C GLY A 62 -7.86 7.35 -4.60
N PHE A 63 -6.81 7.92 -5.15
CA PHE A 63 -5.45 7.44 -4.90
C PHE A 63 -4.49 8.62 -4.71
N ILE A 64 -3.65 8.53 -3.66
CA ILE A 64 -2.50 9.42 -3.44
C ILE A 64 -1.24 8.59 -3.67
N GLY A 65 -0.41 9.00 -4.62
CA GLY A 65 0.83 8.28 -4.91
C GLY A 65 1.68 9.00 -5.95
N LYS A 66 2.80 8.37 -6.30
CA LYS A 66 3.74 8.92 -7.26
C LYS A 66 4.18 7.87 -8.27
N VAL A 67 4.26 8.27 -9.53
CA VAL A 67 4.66 7.42 -10.65
C VAL A 67 5.85 8.06 -11.38
N SER A 68 6.62 7.24 -12.10
CA SER A 68 7.71 7.73 -12.97
C SER A 68 7.17 8.50 -14.18
N ASP A 69 8.00 9.42 -14.72
CA ASP A 69 7.72 10.10 -15.99
C ASP A 69 8.12 9.25 -17.19
N ASP A 70 7.48 8.09 -17.32
CA ASP A 70 7.73 7.15 -18.40
C ASP A 70 6.45 6.43 -18.88
N GLN A 71 6.61 5.44 -19.76
CA GLN A 71 5.50 4.66 -20.31
C GLN A 71 4.80 3.83 -19.23
N MET A 72 5.52 3.40 -18.18
CA MET A 72 4.94 2.60 -17.09
C MET A 72 4.12 3.48 -16.14
N GLY A 73 4.61 4.68 -15.80
CA GLY A 73 3.83 5.65 -15.03
C GLY A 73 2.54 6.07 -15.75
N ARG A 74 2.61 6.32 -17.06
CA ARG A 74 1.41 6.59 -17.88
C ARG A 74 0.44 5.41 -17.94
N PHE A 75 0.97 4.18 -18.03
CA PHE A 75 0.14 2.97 -17.99
C PHE A 75 -0.62 2.86 -16.67
N ILE A 76 0.06 3.03 -15.53
CA ILE A 76 -0.57 2.95 -14.21
C ILE A 76 -1.68 4.00 -14.09
N THR A 77 -1.37 5.27 -14.39
CA THR A 77 -2.34 6.36 -14.28
C THR A 77 -3.55 6.15 -15.21
N GLY A 78 -3.32 5.70 -16.44
CA GLY A 78 -4.39 5.36 -17.39
C GLY A 78 -5.27 4.22 -16.87
N TYR A 79 -4.65 3.15 -16.39
CA TYR A 79 -5.37 2.00 -15.87
C TYR A 79 -6.26 2.35 -14.64
N LEU A 80 -5.74 3.19 -13.74
CA LEU A 80 -6.53 3.66 -12.59
C LEU A 80 -7.73 4.51 -13.05
N LYS A 81 -7.54 5.41 -14.02
CA LYS A 81 -8.63 6.19 -14.64
C LYS A 81 -9.69 5.31 -15.30
N ASP A 82 -9.27 4.30 -16.05
CA ASP A 82 -10.18 3.34 -16.72
C ASP A 82 -11.01 2.54 -15.70
N ASN A 83 -10.46 2.31 -14.49
CA ASN A 83 -11.19 1.73 -13.36
C ASN A 83 -11.92 2.78 -12.51
N LYS A 84 -12.13 4.02 -13.00
CA LYS A 84 -12.90 5.09 -12.36
C LYS A 84 -12.34 5.57 -11.01
N ILE A 85 -11.05 5.40 -10.78
CA ILE A 85 -10.37 5.90 -9.58
C ILE A 85 -10.03 7.37 -9.82
N ASN A 86 -10.31 8.23 -8.85
CA ASN A 86 -9.84 9.61 -8.89
C ASN A 86 -8.32 9.64 -8.78
N THR A 87 -7.66 10.23 -9.77
CA THR A 87 -6.19 10.27 -9.91
C THR A 87 -5.61 11.69 -9.75
N ASP A 88 -6.38 12.63 -9.21
CA ASP A 88 -5.97 14.04 -9.07
C ASP A 88 -4.75 14.22 -8.15
N GLN A 89 -4.48 13.22 -7.29
CA GLN A 89 -3.35 13.19 -6.38
C GLN A 89 -2.30 12.11 -6.76
N ILE A 90 -2.26 11.75 -8.04
CA ILE A 90 -1.13 10.96 -8.57
C ILE A 90 -0.10 11.93 -9.15
N HIS A 91 1.03 12.03 -8.48
CA HIS A 91 2.14 12.91 -8.83
C HIS A 91 3.11 12.21 -9.78
N ILE A 92 3.86 13.02 -10.54
CA ILE A 92 4.89 12.51 -11.47
C ILE A 92 6.27 12.80 -10.87
N ASP A 93 7.09 11.76 -10.76
CA ASP A 93 8.48 11.92 -10.35
C ASP A 93 9.32 12.45 -11.51
N CYS A 94 9.92 13.63 -11.33
CA CYS A 94 10.80 14.26 -12.30
C CYS A 94 12.30 14.13 -11.94
N THR A 95 12.63 13.33 -10.93
CA THR A 95 14.02 13.14 -10.46
C THR A 95 14.77 12.05 -11.21
N GLY A 96 14.07 11.31 -12.07
CA GLY A 96 14.61 10.16 -12.79
C GLY A 96 14.40 8.82 -12.07
N ALA A 97 13.53 8.81 -11.05
CA ALA A 97 13.10 7.55 -10.46
C ALA A 97 12.24 6.75 -11.44
N VAL A 98 12.25 5.43 -11.29
CA VAL A 98 11.59 4.49 -12.20
C VAL A 98 10.33 3.90 -11.57
N THR A 99 9.46 3.30 -12.38
CA THR A 99 8.38 2.46 -11.86
C THR A 99 8.95 1.14 -11.36
N GLY A 100 8.57 0.72 -10.15
CA GLY A 100 8.88 -0.60 -9.64
C GLY A 100 8.28 -1.70 -10.51
N LEU A 101 9.01 -2.80 -10.73
CA LEU A 101 8.56 -3.94 -11.51
C LEU A 101 8.58 -5.21 -10.66
N ALA A 102 7.53 -6.02 -10.79
CA ALA A 102 7.45 -7.34 -10.21
C ALA A 102 7.24 -8.37 -11.31
N PHE A 103 8.17 -9.31 -11.46
CA PHE A 103 8.05 -10.43 -12.37
C PHE A 103 7.60 -11.65 -11.58
N THR A 104 6.44 -12.21 -11.94
CA THR A 104 5.88 -13.38 -11.27
C THR A 104 5.99 -14.60 -12.17
N GLU A 105 6.59 -15.68 -11.64
CA GLU A 105 6.55 -17.00 -12.26
C GLU A 105 5.65 -17.95 -11.46
N ILE A 106 5.03 -18.88 -12.15
CA ILE A 106 4.20 -19.94 -11.56
C ILE A 106 4.80 -21.28 -11.95
N LYS A 107 5.56 -21.89 -11.04
CA LYS A 107 6.20 -23.20 -11.25
C LYS A 107 5.23 -24.35 -11.03
N SER A 108 4.36 -24.23 -10.03
CA SER A 108 3.27 -25.15 -9.74
C SER A 108 2.11 -24.39 -9.07
N PRO A 109 0.95 -25.01 -8.80
CA PRO A 109 -0.11 -24.39 -8.01
C PRO A 109 0.34 -23.97 -6.61
N GLU A 110 1.35 -24.64 -6.05
CA GLU A 110 1.87 -24.40 -4.70
C GLU A 110 3.20 -23.63 -4.68
N ASP A 111 3.86 -23.47 -5.84
CA ASP A 111 5.18 -22.81 -5.95
C ASP A 111 5.13 -21.69 -6.98
N CYS A 112 5.08 -20.45 -6.47
CA CYS A 112 5.27 -19.23 -7.26
C CYS A 112 6.39 -18.39 -6.64
N SER A 113 7.12 -17.67 -7.47
CA SER A 113 8.10 -16.70 -7.00
C SER A 113 7.97 -15.36 -7.69
N ILE A 114 8.43 -14.33 -7.00
CA ILE A 114 8.39 -12.95 -7.50
C ILE A 114 9.78 -12.36 -7.47
N LEU A 115 10.26 -11.91 -8.65
CA LEU A 115 11.47 -11.13 -8.78
C LEU A 115 11.12 -9.65 -8.82
N MET A 116 11.59 -8.90 -7.82
CA MET A 116 11.25 -7.48 -7.65
C MET A 116 12.42 -6.57 -8.05
N TYR A 117 12.10 -5.53 -8.82
CA TYR A 117 13.00 -4.41 -9.10
C TYR A 117 12.43 -3.17 -8.44
N ARG A 118 13.03 -2.75 -7.31
CA ARG A 118 12.57 -1.63 -6.47
C ARG A 118 13.66 -0.65 -6.05
N ASP A 119 14.75 -0.56 -6.79
CA ASP A 119 15.75 0.47 -6.57
C ASP A 119 15.32 1.78 -7.22
N ASN A 120 15.48 2.90 -6.49
CA ASN A 120 15.14 4.25 -6.96
C ASN A 120 13.74 4.33 -7.59
N VAL A 121 12.72 3.88 -6.89
CA VAL A 121 11.34 3.85 -7.39
C VAL A 121 10.56 5.10 -7.02
N ALA A 122 9.73 5.57 -7.97
CA ALA A 122 8.96 6.80 -7.84
C ALA A 122 7.96 6.78 -6.68
N ASP A 123 7.33 5.64 -6.40
CA ASP A 123 6.33 5.53 -5.34
C ASP A 123 6.91 5.79 -3.92
N LEU A 124 8.20 5.58 -3.71
CA LEU A 124 8.89 5.92 -2.46
C LEU A 124 9.38 7.38 -2.39
N ASN A 125 9.23 8.13 -3.48
CA ASN A 125 9.57 9.56 -3.54
C ASN A 125 8.34 10.47 -3.35
N LEU A 126 7.20 9.95 -2.92
CA LEU A 126 6.06 10.80 -2.53
C LEU A 126 6.49 11.72 -1.40
N ASP A 127 6.43 13.04 -1.65
CA ASP A 127 6.86 14.05 -0.68
C ASP A 127 5.68 14.52 0.18
N PRO A 128 5.87 14.84 1.47
CA PRO A 128 4.82 15.39 2.32
C PRO A 128 4.10 16.59 1.72
N THR A 129 4.79 17.44 0.96
CA THR A 129 4.18 18.62 0.28
C THR A 129 3.21 18.24 -0.83
N GLU A 130 3.23 17.01 -1.28
CA GLU A 130 2.31 16.46 -2.29
C GLU A 130 1.05 15.83 -1.67
N VAL A 131 0.94 15.80 -0.33
CA VAL A 131 -0.23 15.28 0.39
C VAL A 131 -1.23 16.39 0.66
N SER A 132 -2.38 16.33 0.01
CA SER A 132 -3.42 17.35 0.13
C SER A 132 -4.39 17.07 1.28
N GLU A 133 -4.40 17.95 2.29
CA GLU A 133 -5.39 17.90 3.38
C GLU A 133 -6.82 18.04 2.83
N ASP A 134 -7.02 18.94 1.86
CA ASP A 134 -8.32 19.18 1.22
C ASP A 134 -8.83 17.96 0.44
N TYR A 135 -7.95 17.10 -0.02
CA TYR A 135 -8.32 15.86 -0.68
C TYR A 135 -8.68 14.78 0.33
N ILE A 136 -7.87 14.59 1.38
CA ILE A 136 -8.11 13.57 2.42
C ILE A 136 -9.45 13.80 3.12
N LYS A 137 -9.80 15.03 3.46
CA LYS A 137 -11.07 15.34 4.14
C LYS A 137 -12.32 15.02 3.32
N GLN A 138 -12.18 14.76 2.01
CA GLN A 138 -13.27 14.34 1.13
C GLN A 138 -13.57 12.84 1.20
N SER A 139 -12.78 12.07 1.93
CA SER A 139 -12.94 10.61 2.01
C SER A 139 -13.57 10.17 3.33
N LYS A 140 -14.40 9.13 3.27
CA LYS A 140 -14.92 8.42 4.45
C LYS A 140 -13.82 7.60 5.13
N ALA A 141 -12.91 7.02 4.32
CA ALA A 141 -11.81 6.20 4.80
C ALA A 141 -10.50 6.48 4.07
N LEU A 142 -9.39 6.30 4.77
CA LEU A 142 -8.03 6.32 4.25
C LEU A 142 -7.42 4.94 4.43
N LEU A 143 -6.87 4.35 3.37
CA LEU A 143 -6.06 3.14 3.44
C LEU A 143 -4.59 3.51 3.26
N ILE A 144 -3.77 3.08 4.19
CA ILE A 144 -2.30 3.12 4.06
C ILE A 144 -1.73 1.70 3.95
N SER A 145 -0.60 1.56 3.28
CA SER A 145 0.12 0.28 3.17
C SER A 145 1.51 0.39 3.79
N GLY A 146 1.91 -0.65 4.52
CA GLY A 146 3.22 -0.71 5.17
C GLY A 146 4.40 -0.58 4.22
N THR A 147 4.25 -0.98 2.96
CA THR A 147 5.31 -0.80 1.94
C THR A 147 5.62 0.66 1.64
N ALA A 148 4.70 1.60 1.88
CA ALA A 148 4.92 3.03 1.72
C ALA A 148 5.71 3.65 2.89
N LEU A 149 5.79 2.95 4.02
CA LEU A 149 6.53 3.38 5.20
C LEU A 149 8.03 3.00 5.14
N ALA A 150 8.45 2.23 4.14
CA ALA A 150 9.78 1.63 4.09
C ALA A 150 10.91 2.65 3.92
N LYS A 151 10.63 3.82 3.32
CA LYS A 151 11.67 4.82 3.03
C LYS A 151 11.11 6.24 3.01
N SER A 152 11.94 7.21 3.46
CA SER A 152 11.71 8.64 3.26
C SER A 152 11.91 9.02 1.78
N PRO A 153 11.15 10.00 1.26
CA PRO A 153 10.17 10.84 1.93
C PRO A 153 8.75 10.24 2.00
N SER A 154 8.47 9.11 1.35
CA SER A 154 7.14 8.48 1.35
C SER A 154 6.62 8.17 2.75
N ARG A 155 7.51 7.76 3.65
CA ARG A 155 7.20 7.52 5.07
C ARG A 155 6.58 8.74 5.73
N GLU A 156 7.20 9.89 5.62
CA GLU A 156 6.74 11.15 6.19
C GLU A 156 5.44 11.62 5.51
N ALA A 157 5.30 11.39 4.22
CA ALA A 157 4.07 11.68 3.48
C ALA A 157 2.88 10.86 4.01
N VAL A 158 3.09 9.56 4.27
CA VAL A 158 2.06 8.70 4.87
C VAL A 158 1.70 9.15 6.28
N PHE A 159 2.67 9.48 7.13
CA PHE A 159 2.39 9.99 8.48
C PHE A 159 1.63 11.32 8.44
N LEU A 160 1.94 12.21 7.51
CA LEU A 160 1.17 13.44 7.33
C LEU A 160 -0.26 13.15 6.88
N ALA A 161 -0.46 12.17 5.99
CA ALA A 161 -1.79 11.72 5.59
C ALA A 161 -2.61 11.19 6.79
N LEU A 162 -1.97 10.45 7.71
CA LEU A 162 -2.58 9.98 8.95
C LEU A 162 -3.00 11.14 9.87
N GLU A 163 -2.14 12.16 10.02
CA GLU A 163 -2.49 13.35 10.82
C GLU A 163 -3.70 14.10 10.23
N TYR A 164 -3.76 14.24 8.89
CA TYR A 164 -4.92 14.85 8.24
C TYR A 164 -6.19 13.98 8.37
N ALA A 165 -6.06 12.67 8.29
CA ALA A 165 -7.17 11.75 8.49
C ALA A 165 -7.76 11.91 9.90
N HIS A 166 -6.93 11.90 10.95
CA HIS A 166 -7.37 12.13 12.33
C HIS A 166 -8.01 13.50 12.52
N LYS A 167 -7.40 14.56 12.00
CA LYS A 167 -7.92 15.94 12.10
C LYS A 167 -9.34 16.06 11.55
N HIS A 168 -9.70 15.25 10.56
CA HIS A 168 -10.97 15.30 9.86
C HIS A 168 -11.90 14.11 10.16
N ASP A 169 -11.61 13.29 11.16
CA ASP A 169 -12.39 12.08 11.50
C ASP A 169 -12.57 11.16 10.27
N VAL A 170 -11.50 10.91 9.50
CA VAL A 170 -11.45 9.92 8.43
C VAL A 170 -11.03 8.60 9.05
N VAL A 171 -11.80 7.53 8.82
CA VAL A 171 -11.46 6.19 9.33
C VAL A 171 -10.20 5.67 8.66
N VAL A 172 -9.23 5.22 9.43
CA VAL A 172 -7.94 4.75 8.93
C VAL A 172 -7.85 3.23 8.90
N PHE A 173 -7.55 2.68 7.73
CA PHE A 173 -7.20 1.28 7.53
C PHE A 173 -5.71 1.16 7.29
N PHE A 174 -5.05 0.27 8.01
CA PHE A 174 -3.65 -0.07 7.83
C PHE A 174 -3.53 -1.51 7.29
N ASP A 175 -3.14 -1.63 6.02
CA ASP A 175 -2.73 -2.89 5.40
C ASP A 175 -1.23 -3.07 5.66
N VAL A 176 -0.88 -4.05 6.49
CA VAL A 176 0.51 -4.23 6.97
C VAL A 176 1.46 -4.52 5.82
N ASP A 177 1.07 -5.35 4.85
CA ASP A 177 1.78 -5.64 3.58
C ASP A 177 3.31 -5.71 3.76
N TYR A 178 3.79 -6.55 4.68
CA TYR A 178 5.22 -6.66 4.98
C TYR A 178 5.99 -7.28 3.81
N ARG A 179 7.04 -6.57 3.40
CA ARG A 179 7.97 -7.01 2.35
C ARG A 179 9.41 -6.84 2.84
N PRO A 180 10.06 -7.91 3.33
CA PRO A 180 11.39 -7.84 3.98
C PRO A 180 12.44 -7.11 3.15
N TYR A 181 12.42 -7.29 1.83
CA TYR A 181 13.40 -6.72 0.89
C TYR A 181 13.30 -5.19 0.74
N THR A 182 12.27 -4.53 1.28
CA THR A 182 12.12 -3.07 1.21
C THR A 182 12.69 -2.35 2.42
N TRP A 183 12.97 -3.06 3.50
CA TRP A 183 13.39 -2.51 4.79
C TRP A 183 14.89 -2.73 5.04
N GLN A 184 15.51 -1.83 5.81
CA GLN A 184 16.92 -1.98 6.22
C GLN A 184 17.07 -2.99 7.36
N SER A 185 16.07 -3.10 8.23
CA SER A 185 16.06 -4.06 9.33
C SER A 185 14.64 -4.34 9.83
N GLU A 186 14.47 -5.49 10.48
CA GLU A 186 13.22 -5.85 11.16
C GLU A 186 12.90 -4.90 12.33
N ALA A 187 13.91 -4.37 13.02
CA ALA A 187 13.73 -3.40 14.08
C ALA A 187 13.15 -2.08 13.53
N GLU A 188 13.67 -1.60 12.39
CA GLU A 188 13.11 -0.43 11.71
C GLU A 188 11.65 -0.67 11.30
N THR A 189 11.36 -1.83 10.70
CA THR A 189 10.00 -2.22 10.32
C THR A 189 9.05 -2.18 11.52
N ALA A 190 9.43 -2.83 12.61
CA ALA A 190 8.60 -2.91 13.81
C ALA A 190 8.30 -1.52 14.40
N VAL A 191 9.30 -0.62 14.46
CA VAL A 191 9.10 0.75 14.94
C VAL A 191 8.03 1.48 14.12
N TYR A 192 8.18 1.52 12.80
CA TYR A 192 7.27 2.29 11.96
C TYR A 192 5.89 1.65 11.82
N TYR A 193 5.82 0.32 11.85
CA TYR A 193 4.54 -0.38 11.84
C TYR A 193 3.74 -0.14 13.13
N ASN A 194 4.41 -0.15 14.30
CA ASN A 194 3.76 0.20 15.56
C ASN A 194 3.24 1.64 15.54
N LEU A 195 4.05 2.60 15.10
CA LEU A 195 3.63 4.01 15.01
C LEU A 195 2.44 4.21 14.05
N ALA A 196 2.38 3.46 12.96
CA ALA A 196 1.25 3.51 12.03
C ALA A 196 0.01 2.82 12.61
N ALA A 197 0.20 1.69 13.29
CA ALA A 197 -0.89 0.95 13.95
C ALA A 197 -1.57 1.77 15.03
N GLU A 198 -0.80 2.50 15.86
CA GLU A 198 -1.33 3.41 16.89
C GLU A 198 -2.22 4.53 16.32
N LYS A 199 -2.05 4.83 15.03
CA LYS A 199 -2.83 5.85 14.31
C LYS A 199 -3.90 5.26 13.40
N SER A 200 -4.22 3.99 13.54
CA SER A 200 -5.14 3.28 12.66
C SER A 200 -6.34 2.74 13.44
N ASP A 201 -7.53 2.85 12.84
CA ASP A 201 -8.76 2.31 13.42
C ASP A 201 -8.94 0.82 13.11
N VAL A 202 -8.36 0.37 11.98
CA VAL A 202 -8.41 -1.03 11.53
C VAL A 202 -7.04 -1.44 11.01
N ILE A 203 -6.53 -2.57 11.51
CA ILE A 203 -5.26 -3.16 11.06
C ILE A 203 -5.56 -4.50 10.40
N ILE A 204 -5.04 -4.69 9.19
CA ILE A 204 -5.23 -5.91 8.40
C ILE A 204 -3.86 -6.48 8.06
N GLY A 205 -3.64 -7.74 8.40
CA GLY A 205 -2.38 -8.43 8.12
C GLY A 205 -2.47 -9.93 8.34
N THR A 206 -1.45 -10.64 7.91
CA THR A 206 -1.24 -12.07 8.19
C THR A 206 -0.61 -12.26 9.57
N ARG A 207 -0.55 -13.51 10.05
CA ARG A 207 0.12 -13.85 11.32
C ARG A 207 1.58 -13.38 11.33
N GLU A 208 2.31 -13.66 10.25
CA GLU A 208 3.72 -13.27 10.14
C GLU A 208 3.92 -11.74 10.15
N GLU A 209 2.98 -11.00 9.60
CA GLU A 209 3.01 -9.54 9.60
C GLU A 209 2.77 -8.96 11.00
N PHE A 210 1.85 -9.53 11.76
CA PHE A 210 1.66 -9.17 13.17
C PHE A 210 2.86 -9.58 14.02
N ASP A 211 3.46 -10.75 13.79
CA ASP A 211 4.69 -11.15 14.49
C ASP A 211 5.84 -10.16 14.24
N MET A 212 5.92 -9.62 13.02
CA MET A 212 6.89 -8.56 12.70
C MET A 212 6.60 -7.27 13.44
N MET A 213 5.34 -6.84 13.55
CA MET A 213 4.94 -5.66 14.32
C MET A 213 5.28 -5.83 15.81
N GLU A 214 5.06 -7.01 16.36
CA GLU A 214 5.24 -7.34 17.78
C GLU A 214 6.71 -7.60 18.18
N LYS A 215 7.62 -7.69 17.21
CA LYS A 215 9.00 -8.15 17.42
C LYS A 215 9.78 -7.37 18.48
N LEU A 216 9.54 -6.07 18.62
CA LEU A 216 10.18 -5.23 19.64
C LEU A 216 9.46 -5.24 20.99
N LEU A 217 8.26 -5.78 21.06
CA LEU A 217 7.44 -5.73 22.27
C LEU A 217 7.74 -6.88 23.25
N ASN A 218 8.67 -7.78 22.88
CA ASN A 218 9.08 -8.95 23.67
C ASN A 218 7.92 -9.84 24.14
N TYR A 219 6.86 -9.94 23.35
CA TYR A 219 5.76 -10.83 23.64
C TYR A 219 6.14 -12.27 23.25
N GLU A 220 5.82 -13.22 24.10
CA GLU A 220 5.82 -14.62 23.71
C GLU A 220 4.83 -14.83 22.56
N GLN A 221 5.16 -15.71 21.61
CA GLN A 221 4.26 -16.07 20.51
C GLN A 221 2.88 -16.41 21.07
N SER A 222 1.90 -15.58 20.76
CA SER A 222 0.53 -15.74 21.20
C SER A 222 -0.35 -16.22 20.04
N ASN A 223 -1.52 -16.78 20.34
CA ASN A 223 -2.49 -17.07 19.31
C ASN A 223 -3.14 -15.77 18.77
N ASP A 224 -3.83 -15.89 17.64
CA ASP A 224 -4.42 -14.73 16.96
C ASP A 224 -5.40 -13.93 17.82
N GLN A 225 -6.16 -14.62 18.71
CA GLN A 225 -7.07 -13.96 19.62
C GLN A 225 -6.33 -13.04 20.61
N VAL A 226 -5.25 -13.55 21.22
CA VAL A 226 -4.46 -12.77 22.18
C VAL A 226 -3.78 -11.58 21.51
N THR A 227 -3.28 -11.76 20.27
CA THR A 227 -2.73 -10.66 19.47
C THR A 227 -3.80 -9.61 19.16
N ALA A 228 -4.97 -10.03 18.70
CA ALA A 228 -6.08 -9.11 18.42
C ALA A 228 -6.50 -8.33 19.67
N GLU A 229 -6.71 -9.00 20.80
CA GLU A 229 -7.07 -8.36 22.08
C GLU A 229 -6.03 -7.31 22.51
N ARG A 230 -4.75 -7.58 22.29
CA ARG A 230 -3.64 -6.67 22.59
C ARG A 230 -3.73 -5.39 21.75
N TRP A 231 -3.92 -5.52 20.43
CA TRP A 231 -4.03 -4.37 19.54
C TRP A 231 -5.33 -3.59 19.68
N PHE A 232 -6.41 -4.22 20.18
CA PHE A 232 -7.67 -3.55 20.51
C PHE A 232 -7.65 -2.82 21.86
N SER A 233 -6.63 -3.02 22.68
CA SER A 233 -6.53 -2.41 24.03
C SER A 233 -5.75 -1.10 24.01
N HIS A 234 -5.18 -0.71 22.89
CA HIS A 234 -4.46 0.53 22.65
C HIS A 234 -5.31 1.47 21.82
#